data_4dd844b097d3fd601c0725f1a1adb27e
#
_entry.id   4dd844b097d3fd601c0725f1a1adb27e
#
_cell.length_a   1.000
_cell.length_b   1.000
_cell.length_c   1.000
_cell.angle_alpha   90.00
_cell.angle_beta   90.00
_cell.angle_gamma   90.00
#
_symmetry.space_group_name_H-M   'P 1'
#
loop_
_entity.id
_entity.type
_entity.pdbx_description
1 polymer ?
#
loop_
_entity_poly.entity_id
_entity_poly.type
_entity_poly.pdbx_seq_one_letter_code
_entity_poly.pdbx_strand_id
1 'polypeptide(L)' 'MITKNISIHEVVRKHPETIHVFEKFGLGCLGCEAALFENIKQGAEIHGIDVEALIKNLNIVIAKR' A
#
# COMPACT_ATOMS: atom_id res chain seq x y z
N MET A 1 9.15 -4.37 8.52
CA MET A 1 7.68 -4.46 8.66
C MET A 1 7.00 -3.20 8.16
N ILE A 2 5.97 -3.35 7.37
CA ILE A 2 5.24 -2.21 6.83
C ILE A 2 4.27 -1.67 7.86
N THR A 3 4.27 -0.36 8.05
CA THR A 3 3.35 0.32 8.96
C THR A 3 2.45 1.28 8.19
N LYS A 4 1.36 1.71 8.82
CA LYS A 4 0.40 2.62 8.17
C LYS A 4 0.98 4.01 7.88
N ASN A 5 2.05 4.38 8.55
CA ASN A 5 2.66 5.70 8.39
C ASN A 5 3.70 5.78 7.28
N ILE A 6 4.09 4.65 6.71
CA ILE A 6 5.06 4.64 5.62
C ILE A 6 4.37 5.08 4.33
N SER A 7 5.10 5.77 3.45
CA SER A 7 4.51 6.21 2.19
C SER A 7 4.29 5.05 1.24
N ILE A 8 3.22 5.13 0.45
CA ILE A 8 2.91 4.12 -0.56
C ILE A 8 4.07 4.01 -1.56
N HIS A 9 4.61 5.15 -1.96
CA HIS A 9 5.74 5.19 -2.89
C HIS A 9 6.93 4.41 -2.35
N GLU A 10 7.25 4.59 -1.08
CA GLU A 10 8.38 3.91 -0.47
C GLU A 10 8.17 2.40 -0.41
N VAL A 11 6.95 1.98 -0.07
CA VAL A 11 6.62 0.56 -0.04
C VAL A 11 6.75 -0.08 -1.41
N VAL A 12 6.22 0.56 -2.44
CA VAL A 12 6.29 0.04 -3.80
C VAL A 12 7.73 0.01 -4.30
N ARG A 13 8.50 1.01 -3.94
CA ARG A 13 9.90 1.09 -4.35
C ARG A 13 10.74 -0.02 -3.72
N LYS A 14 10.55 -0.29 -2.44
CA LYS A 14 11.32 -1.32 -1.73
C LYS A 14 10.78 -2.73 -1.95
N HIS A 15 9.48 -2.83 -2.12
CA HIS A 15 8.79 -4.11 -2.26
C HIS A 15 7.84 -4.07 -3.45
N PRO A 16 8.37 -4.16 -4.69
CA PRO A 16 7.53 -4.07 -5.89
C PRO A 16 6.38 -5.07 -5.93
N GLU A 17 6.55 -6.20 -5.30
CA GLU A 17 5.51 -7.23 -5.25
C GLU A 17 4.23 -6.74 -4.55
N THR A 18 4.33 -5.69 -3.74
CA THR A 18 3.16 -5.14 -3.04
C THR A 18 2.19 -4.42 -3.98
N ILE A 19 2.62 -4.10 -5.20
CA ILE A 19 1.73 -3.48 -6.18
C ILE A 19 0.48 -4.32 -6.38
N HIS A 20 0.62 -5.64 -6.42
CA HIS A 20 -0.52 -6.54 -6.59
C HIS A 20 -1.51 -6.43 -5.45
N VAL A 21 -1.03 -6.24 -4.23
CA VAL A 21 -1.89 -6.07 -3.07
C VAL A 21 -2.67 -4.76 -3.18
N PHE A 22 -1.99 -3.68 -3.55
CA PHE A 22 -2.65 -2.39 -3.73
C PHE A 22 -3.72 -2.45 -4.80
N GLU A 23 -3.43 -3.10 -5.92
CA GLU A 23 -4.41 -3.27 -7.00
C GLU A 23 -5.63 -4.06 -6.53
N LYS A 24 -5.39 -5.12 -5.77
CA LYS A 24 -6.46 -5.97 -5.25
C LYS A 24 -7.39 -5.19 -4.32
N PHE A 25 -6.86 -4.23 -3.60
CA PHE A 25 -7.64 -3.40 -2.68
C PHE A 25 -8.24 -2.16 -3.34
N GLY A 26 -8.05 -1.99 -4.65
CA GLY A 26 -8.62 -0.87 -5.38
C GLY A 26 -7.71 0.35 -5.48
N LEU A 27 -6.44 0.19 -5.12
CA LEU A 27 -5.46 1.27 -5.23
C LEU A 27 -4.63 1.12 -6.50
N GLY A 28 -5.28 0.74 -7.59
CA GLY A 28 -4.59 0.45 -8.84
C GLY A 28 -3.97 1.65 -9.55
N CYS A 29 -4.29 2.86 -9.12
CA CYS A 29 -3.76 4.08 -9.73
C CYS A 29 -2.48 4.54 -9.07
N LEU A 30 -1.53 3.64 -8.88
CA LEU A 30 -0.25 3.99 -8.27
C LEU A 30 0.62 4.88 -9.14
N GLY A 31 0.23 5.06 -10.40
CA GLY A 31 0.91 6.02 -11.27
C GLY A 31 0.47 7.46 -11.03
N CYS A 32 -0.53 7.68 -10.22
CA CYS A 32 -1.01 9.00 -9.89
C CYS A 32 -0.05 9.66 -8.89
N GLU A 33 0.44 10.85 -9.20
CA GLU A 33 1.40 11.54 -8.34
C GLU A 33 0.88 11.75 -6.93
N ALA A 34 -0.40 12.04 -6.79
CA ALA A 34 -1.00 12.26 -5.47
C ALA A 34 -0.86 11.02 -4.59
N ALA A 35 -1.06 9.83 -5.16
CA ALA A 35 -0.95 8.59 -4.42
C ALA A 35 0.48 8.31 -3.96
N LEU A 36 1.47 8.78 -4.72
CA LEU A 36 2.88 8.56 -4.39
C LEU A 36 3.32 9.32 -3.16
N PHE A 37 2.65 10.42 -2.83
CA PHE A 37 3.00 11.25 -1.69
C PHE A 37 2.20 10.95 -0.43
N GLU A 38 1.24 10.04 -0.53
CA GLU A 38 0.41 9.69 0.61
C GLU A 38 0.99 8.50 1.35
N ASN A 39 0.75 8.46 2.67
CA ASN A 39 1.08 7.25 3.40
C ASN A 39 -0.05 6.23 3.21
N ILE A 40 0.19 5.01 3.64
CA ILE A 40 -0.78 3.92 3.45
C ILE A 40 -2.12 4.23 4.11
N LYS A 41 -2.08 4.80 5.30
CA LYS A 41 -3.30 5.16 6.03
C LYS A 41 -4.14 6.16 5.24
N GLN A 42 -3.52 7.22 4.74
CA GLN A 42 -4.22 8.25 3.98
C GLN A 42 -4.83 7.68 2.70
N GLY A 43 -4.04 6.91 1.96
CA GLY A 43 -4.53 6.31 0.72
C GLY A 43 -5.68 5.36 0.96
N ALA A 44 -5.59 4.55 2.00
CA ALA A 44 -6.66 3.62 2.34
C ALA A 44 -7.94 4.34 2.76
N GLU A 45 -7.81 5.40 3.55
CA GLU A 45 -8.98 6.16 4.00
C GLU A 45 -9.70 6.85 2.83
N ILE A 46 -8.95 7.41 1.91
CA ILE A 46 -9.53 8.06 0.74
C ILE A 46 -10.33 7.07 -0.11
N HIS A 47 -9.87 5.85 -0.21
CA HIS A 47 -10.53 4.81 -1.00
C HIS A 47 -11.50 3.94 -0.20
N GLY A 48 -11.71 4.25 1.07
CA GLY A 48 -12.62 3.48 1.91
C GLY A 48 -12.14 2.07 2.21
N ILE A 49 -10.84 1.88 2.27
CA ILE A 49 -10.22 0.57 2.51
C ILE A 49 -9.87 0.43 3.99
N ASP A 50 -10.05 -0.79 4.52
CA ASP A 50 -9.63 -1.09 5.89
C ASP A 50 -8.10 -1.08 5.96
N VAL A 51 -7.56 -0.10 6.67
CA VAL A 51 -6.12 0.08 6.81
C VAL A 51 -5.45 -1.15 7.41
N GLU A 52 -6.03 -1.71 8.45
CA GLU A 52 -5.45 -2.88 9.11
C GLU A 52 -5.37 -4.09 8.20
N ALA A 53 -6.43 -4.33 7.42
CA ALA A 53 -6.44 -5.43 6.48
C ALA A 53 -5.38 -5.23 5.40
N LEU A 54 -5.25 -4.01 4.91
CA LEU A 54 -4.25 -3.69 3.89
C LEU A 54 -2.83 -3.92 4.43
N ILE A 55 -2.53 -3.40 5.61
CA ILE A 55 -1.22 -3.57 6.24
C ILE A 55 -0.91 -5.05 6.46
N LYS A 56 -1.88 -5.80 6.93
CA LYS A 56 -1.70 -7.23 7.17
C LYS A 56 -1.33 -7.97 5.87
N ASN A 57 -2.04 -7.68 4.81
CA ASN A 57 -1.77 -8.32 3.53
C ASN A 57 -0.41 -7.92 2.97
N LEU A 58 -0.03 -6.66 3.11
CA LEU A 58 1.27 -6.19 2.66
C LEU A 58 2.40 -6.92 3.39
N ASN A 59 2.27 -7.08 4.70
CA ASN A 59 3.29 -7.77 5.49
C ASN A 59 3.36 -9.26 5.15
N ILE A 60 2.23 -9.87 4.85
CA ILE A 60 2.20 -11.27 4.42
C ILE A 60 2.97 -11.45 3.11
N VAL A 61 2.75 -10.56 2.17
CA VAL A 61 3.40 -10.64 0.85
C VAL A 61 4.91 -10.51 0.99
N ILE A 62 5.39 -9.54 1.75
CA ILE A 62 6.83 -9.35 1.90
C ILE A 62 7.47 -10.47 2.72
N ALA A 63 6.73 -11.09 3.61
CA ALA A 63 7.24 -12.20 4.42
C ALA A 63 7.40 -13.49 3.63
N LYS A 64 6.68 -13.61 2.52
CA LYS A 64 6.72 -14.83 1.69
C LYS A 64 7.85 -14.85 0.68
N ARG A 65 8.64 -13.85 0.62
CA ARG A 65 9.74 -13.77 -0.34
C ARG A 65 10.82 -14.79 -0.05
#